data_b8335b171f479132521c09abb25f5f00
#
_entry.id   b8335b171f479132521c09abb25f5f00
#
_cell.length_a   1.000
_cell.length_b   1.000
_cell.length_c   1.000
_cell.angle_alpha   90.00
_cell.angle_beta   90.00
_cell.angle_gamma   90.00
#
_symmetry.space_group_name_H-M   'P 1'
#
loop_
_entity.id
_entity.type
_entity.pdbx_description
1 polymer ?
#
loop_
_entity_poly.entity_id
_entity_poly.type
_entity_poly.pdbx_seq_one_letter_code
_entity_poly.pdbx_strand_id
1 'polypeptide(L)'
;MAFDQFRARHKFNGGSMSKALRDQSDMIMNSTFERDPAYRKVYINGKPVDAKYKVHVYTSLSSGDSVDYYLQFRPGVYYEPGTYIDIPNRDGVYERWLVVLQDDLPQFPLHYVLKCNWTLKWMCNEKVYSCLGIQRSQLSYNSGIWTD
;
A
#
# COMPACT_ATOMS: atom_id res chain seq x y z
N MET A 1 37.52 21.05 -17.21
CA MET A 1 37.63 20.47 -15.85
C MET A 1 36.27 20.14 -15.23
N ALA A 2 35.27 21.04 -15.09
CA ALA A 2 33.98 20.71 -14.51
C ALA A 2 33.16 19.66 -15.30
N PHE A 3 33.24 19.71 -16.62
CA PHE A 3 32.52 18.82 -17.51
C PHE A 3 33.06 17.38 -17.51
N ASP A 4 34.36 17.21 -17.28
CA ASP A 4 35.00 15.89 -17.21
C ASP A 4 34.69 15.20 -15.89
N GLN A 5 34.59 15.95 -14.79
CA GLN A 5 34.12 15.44 -13.50
C GLN A 5 32.65 15.02 -13.55
N PHE A 6 31.84 15.78 -14.29
CA PHE A 6 30.44 15.43 -14.52
C PHE A 6 30.32 14.14 -15.35
N ARG A 7 31.07 14.01 -16.44
CA ARG A 7 31.13 12.79 -17.26
C ARG A 7 31.62 11.58 -16.48
N ALA A 8 32.62 11.75 -15.61
CA ALA A 8 33.13 10.68 -14.78
C ALA A 8 32.09 10.19 -13.79
N ARG A 9 31.35 11.09 -13.13
CA ARG A 9 30.22 10.76 -12.24
C ARG A 9 29.10 10.07 -13.00
N HIS A 10 28.79 10.53 -14.20
CA HIS A 10 27.76 9.96 -15.05
C HIS A 10 28.09 8.53 -15.50
N LYS A 11 29.34 8.25 -15.83
CA LYS A 11 29.83 6.90 -16.16
C LYS A 11 29.81 5.98 -14.95
N PHE A 12 30.18 6.49 -13.78
CA PHE A 12 30.17 5.73 -12.53
C PHE A 12 28.74 5.26 -12.15
N ASN A 13 27.73 6.08 -12.40
CA ASN A 13 26.33 5.79 -12.15
C ASN A 13 25.62 5.03 -13.29
N GLY A 14 26.34 4.28 -14.10
CA GLY A 14 25.77 3.44 -15.17
C GLY A 14 25.36 4.20 -16.42
N GLY A 15 25.88 5.42 -16.63
CA GLY A 15 25.77 6.16 -17.89
C GLY A 15 24.44 6.88 -18.15
N SER A 16 23.45 6.78 -17.23
CA SER A 16 22.16 7.46 -17.34
C SER A 16 21.89 8.40 -16.16
N MET A 17 21.65 9.67 -16.46
CA MET A 17 21.25 10.66 -15.44
C MET A 17 19.95 10.24 -14.72
N SER A 18 19.00 9.71 -15.45
CA SER A 18 17.73 9.23 -14.90
C SER A 18 17.94 8.10 -13.89
N LYS A 19 18.84 7.17 -14.20
CA LYS A 19 19.19 6.08 -13.29
C LYS A 19 19.87 6.61 -12.03
N ALA A 20 20.85 7.50 -12.17
CA ALA A 20 21.54 8.10 -11.03
C ALA A 20 20.58 8.85 -10.08
N LEU A 21 19.62 9.60 -10.64
CA LEU A 21 18.60 10.29 -9.85
C LEU A 21 17.66 9.32 -9.15
N ARG A 22 17.27 8.22 -9.79
CA ARG A 22 16.46 7.17 -9.15
C ARG A 22 17.21 6.52 -7.99
N ASP A 23 18.45 6.08 -8.23
CA ASP A 23 19.26 5.43 -7.21
C ASP A 23 19.49 6.37 -6.00
N GLN A 24 19.70 7.66 -6.24
CA GLN A 24 19.80 8.67 -5.18
C GLN A 24 18.49 8.85 -4.44
N SER A 25 17.36 8.91 -5.14
CA SER A 25 16.03 9.01 -4.53
C SER A 25 15.72 7.80 -3.65
N ASP A 26 16.01 6.60 -4.14
CA ASP A 26 15.81 5.36 -3.41
C ASP A 26 16.68 5.28 -2.15
N MET A 27 17.93 5.75 -2.25
CA MET A 27 18.84 5.82 -1.09
C MET A 27 18.32 6.79 -0.03
N ILE A 28 17.90 8.00 -0.43
CA ILE A 28 17.32 8.99 0.48
C ILE A 28 16.06 8.43 1.14
N MET A 29 15.17 7.84 0.35
CA MET A 29 13.93 7.27 0.86
C MET A 29 14.21 6.15 1.85
N ASN A 30 15.11 5.23 1.55
CA ASN A 30 15.46 4.13 2.45
C ASN A 30 16.08 4.63 3.76
N SER A 31 16.95 5.65 3.69
CA SER A 31 17.63 6.20 4.88
C SER A 31 16.69 6.98 5.82
N THR A 32 15.62 7.57 5.26
CA THR A 32 14.65 8.38 6.02
C THR A 32 13.36 7.62 6.34
N PHE A 33 13.22 6.38 5.86
CA PHE A 33 11.96 5.65 5.91
C PHE A 33 11.42 5.49 7.33
N GLU A 34 12.27 5.09 8.27
CA GLU A 34 11.88 4.83 9.65
C GLU A 34 11.70 6.11 10.50
N ARG A 35 12.21 7.24 10.00
CA ARG A 35 12.11 8.54 10.69
C ARG A 35 10.80 9.27 10.39
N ASP A 36 10.04 8.77 9.44
CA ASP A 36 8.75 9.34 9.06
C ASP A 36 7.73 9.11 10.18
N PRO A 37 6.98 10.15 10.62
CA PRO A 37 5.92 9.98 11.62
C PRO A 37 4.84 8.99 11.22
N ALA A 38 4.64 8.78 9.93
CA ALA A 38 3.71 7.80 9.37
C ALA A 38 4.26 6.36 9.35
N TYR A 39 5.52 6.16 9.75
CA TYR A 39 6.13 4.83 9.79
C TYR A 39 5.45 3.91 10.79
N ARG A 40 5.19 2.67 10.36
CA ARG A 40 4.67 1.58 11.18
C ARG A 40 5.24 0.25 10.69
N LYS A 41 5.38 -0.69 11.62
CA LYS A 41 5.60 -2.09 11.28
C LYS A 41 4.26 -2.78 11.08
N VAL A 42 4.09 -3.38 9.93
CA VAL A 42 2.93 -4.21 9.59
C VAL A 42 3.40 -5.66 9.46
N TYR A 43 2.48 -6.61 9.46
CA TYR A 43 2.83 -8.02 9.32
C TYR A 43 2.17 -8.61 8.09
N ILE A 44 2.97 -9.33 7.30
CA ILE A 44 2.53 -10.03 6.10
C ILE A 44 3.00 -11.48 6.23
N ASN A 45 2.05 -12.41 6.26
CA ASN A 45 2.34 -13.83 6.50
C ASN A 45 3.16 -14.06 7.79
N GLY A 46 2.88 -13.28 8.85
CA GLY A 46 3.58 -13.36 10.12
C GLY A 46 4.99 -12.73 10.14
N LYS A 47 5.45 -12.15 9.04
CA LYS A 47 6.74 -11.47 8.96
C LYS A 47 6.56 -9.96 9.10
N PRO A 48 7.37 -9.27 9.93
CA PRO A 48 7.33 -7.82 10.04
C PRO A 48 7.86 -7.17 8.78
N VAL A 49 7.16 -6.14 8.30
CA VAL A 49 7.51 -5.35 7.12
C VAL A 49 7.35 -3.88 7.46
N ASP A 50 8.27 -3.07 6.95
CA ASP A 50 8.24 -1.63 7.12
C ASP A 50 7.25 -0.99 6.14
N ALA A 51 6.32 -0.21 6.65
CA ALA A 51 5.35 0.51 5.85
C ALA A 51 5.13 1.94 6.38
N LYS A 52 4.66 2.82 5.52
CA LYS A 52 4.19 4.15 5.89
C LYS A 52 2.72 4.28 5.55
N TYR A 53 1.95 4.84 6.48
CA TYR A 53 0.57 5.19 6.19
C TYR A 53 0.48 6.50 5.42
N LYS A 54 -0.30 6.46 4.34
CA LYS A 54 -0.80 7.67 3.70
C LYS A 54 -2.32 7.65 3.79
N VAL A 55 -2.86 8.54 4.58
CA VAL A 55 -4.32 8.68 4.70
C VAL A 55 -4.86 9.22 3.39
N HIS A 56 -5.78 8.50 2.77
CA HIS A 56 -6.58 9.04 1.68
C HIS A 56 -7.80 9.73 2.27
N VAL A 57 -7.87 11.03 2.13
CA VAL A 57 -9.07 11.78 2.48
C VAL A 57 -10.08 11.61 1.35
N TYR A 58 -11.01 10.68 1.51
CA TYR A 58 -12.17 10.65 0.64
C TYR A 58 -13.10 11.81 1.00
N THR A 59 -13.41 12.66 0.04
CA THR A 59 -14.38 13.76 0.18
C THR A 59 -15.85 13.32 0.12
N SER A 60 -16.14 12.03 -0.01
CA SER A 60 -17.51 11.53 0.02
C SER A 60 -17.88 11.00 1.41
N LEU A 61 -18.50 11.85 2.19
CA LEU A 61 -19.08 11.58 3.52
C LEU A 61 -20.30 10.63 3.52
N SER A 62 -20.57 9.91 2.44
CA SER A 62 -21.84 9.20 2.28
C SER A 62 -21.84 7.70 2.56
N SER A 63 -20.72 7.10 2.88
CA SER A 63 -20.73 5.68 3.29
C SER A 63 -19.94 5.48 4.56
N GLY A 64 -20.67 5.30 5.66
CA GLY A 64 -20.11 4.97 6.96
C GLY A 64 -19.11 3.83 6.90
N ASP A 65 -18.07 3.92 7.70
CA ASP A 65 -17.24 2.85 8.23
C ASP A 65 -16.20 2.14 7.33
N SER A 66 -15.89 2.57 6.13
CA SER A 66 -14.70 2.06 5.45
C SER A 66 -13.53 3.01 5.62
N VAL A 67 -12.63 2.67 6.51
CA VAL A 67 -11.35 3.38 6.61
C VAL A 67 -10.45 2.82 5.52
N ASP A 68 -10.13 3.65 4.56
CA ASP A 68 -9.28 3.31 3.42
C ASP A 68 -7.89 3.89 3.65
N TYR A 69 -6.84 3.09 3.47
CA TYR A 69 -5.47 3.56 3.59
C TYR A 69 -4.67 3.27 2.33
N TYR A 70 -3.73 4.15 2.04
CA TYR A 70 -2.59 3.82 1.21
C TYR A 70 -1.40 3.46 2.10
N LEU A 71 -0.81 2.31 1.83
CA LEU A 71 0.46 1.90 2.41
C LEU A 71 1.56 2.10 1.39
N GLN A 72 2.60 2.81 1.79
CA GLN A 72 3.82 2.92 1.03
C GLN A 72 4.85 1.97 1.62
N PHE A 73 5.39 1.09 0.79
CA PHE A 73 6.50 0.22 1.16
C PHE A 73 7.84 0.81 0.72
N ARG A 74 8.93 0.16 1.11
CA ARG A 74 10.27 0.55 0.64
C ARG A 74 10.37 0.39 -0.88
N PRO A 75 11.21 1.19 -1.57
CA PRO A 75 11.45 1.01 -3.00
C PRO A 75 11.77 -0.44 -3.35
N GLY A 76 11.13 -0.95 -4.39
CA GLY A 76 11.31 -2.33 -4.85
C GLY A 76 10.54 -3.40 -4.08
N VAL A 77 9.76 -3.03 -3.04
CA VAL A 77 8.91 -3.96 -2.29
C VAL A 77 7.47 -3.83 -2.77
N TYR A 78 6.92 -4.93 -3.31
CA TYR A 78 5.57 -4.98 -3.87
C TYR A 78 4.79 -6.16 -3.31
N TYR A 79 3.48 -5.95 -3.17
CA TYR A 79 2.54 -6.99 -2.76
C TYR A 79 1.34 -6.99 -3.69
N GLU A 80 1.02 -8.15 -4.23
CA GLU A 80 -0.08 -8.30 -5.17
C GLU A 80 -1.45 -8.07 -4.51
N PRO A 81 -2.44 -7.59 -5.27
CA PRO A 81 -3.84 -7.57 -4.83
C PRO A 81 -4.27 -8.95 -4.32
N GLY A 82 -5.02 -8.98 -3.22
CA GLY A 82 -5.37 -10.22 -2.53
C GLY A 82 -4.44 -10.59 -1.37
N THR A 83 -3.32 -9.88 -1.20
CA THR A 83 -2.42 -10.10 -0.05
C THR A 83 -3.04 -9.55 1.22
N TYR A 84 -3.01 -10.35 2.30
CA TYR A 84 -3.43 -9.90 3.62
C TYR A 84 -2.28 -9.22 4.37
N ILE A 85 -2.61 -8.11 5.02
CA ILE A 85 -1.70 -7.34 5.85
C ILE A 85 -2.33 -7.18 7.24
N ASP A 86 -1.61 -7.57 8.27
CA ASP A 86 -2.03 -7.35 9.65
C ASP A 86 -1.41 -6.05 10.16
N ILE A 87 -2.25 -5.09 10.50
CA ILE A 87 -1.88 -3.73 10.88
C ILE A 87 -2.27 -3.49 12.33
N PRO A 88 -1.33 -3.07 13.22
CA PRO A 88 -1.67 -2.76 14.61
C PRO A 88 -2.49 -1.46 14.66
N ASN A 89 -3.61 -1.50 15.37
CA ASN A 89 -4.38 -0.31 15.71
C ASN A 89 -3.74 0.48 16.87
N ARG A 90 -4.40 1.54 17.33
CA ARG A 90 -3.90 2.37 18.44
C ARG A 90 -3.73 1.60 19.75
N ASP A 91 -4.52 0.56 19.96
CA ASP A 91 -4.51 -0.27 21.17
C ASP A 91 -3.53 -1.44 21.06
N GLY A 92 -2.79 -1.53 19.96
CA GLY A 92 -1.84 -2.61 19.68
C GLY A 92 -2.49 -3.91 19.19
N VAL A 93 -3.80 -3.91 18.95
CA VAL A 93 -4.54 -5.06 18.40
C VAL A 93 -4.33 -5.09 16.89
N TYR A 94 -3.98 -6.25 16.35
CA TYR A 94 -3.79 -6.43 14.93
C TYR A 94 -5.13 -6.58 14.22
N GLU A 95 -5.34 -5.75 13.23
CA GLU A 95 -6.48 -5.78 12.35
C GLU A 95 -6.05 -6.26 10.98
N ARG A 96 -6.86 -7.09 10.33
CA ARG A 96 -6.55 -7.64 9.02
C ARG A 96 -7.09 -6.76 7.91
N TRP A 97 -6.20 -6.48 6.97
CA TRP A 97 -6.44 -5.63 5.81
C TRP A 97 -6.11 -6.40 4.55
N LEU A 98 -6.77 -6.06 3.45
CA LEU A 98 -6.58 -6.68 2.14
C LEU A 98 -6.02 -5.65 1.16
N VAL A 99 -4.96 -6.01 0.45
CA VAL A 99 -4.47 -5.22 -0.68
C VAL A 99 -5.47 -5.35 -1.82
N VAL A 100 -6.01 -4.23 -2.28
CA VAL A 100 -7.02 -4.18 -3.35
C VAL A 100 -6.43 -3.69 -4.66
N LEU A 101 -5.54 -2.71 -4.58
CA LEU A 101 -4.89 -2.11 -5.73
C LEU A 101 -3.43 -1.83 -5.41
N GLN A 102 -2.59 -1.97 -6.40
CA GLN A 102 -1.19 -1.59 -6.38
C GLN A 102 -0.95 -0.50 -7.42
N ASP A 103 -0.21 0.52 -7.06
CA ASP A 103 0.26 1.53 -8.00
C ASP A 103 1.65 1.14 -8.52
N ASP A 104 1.80 1.13 -9.84
CA ASP A 104 3.02 0.69 -10.53
C ASP A 104 4.17 1.71 -10.51
N LEU A 105 4.16 2.68 -9.60
CA LEU A 105 5.25 3.64 -9.45
C LEU A 105 6.46 3.00 -8.78
N PRO A 106 7.56 2.70 -9.51
CA PRO A 106 8.67 1.91 -8.99
C PRO A 106 9.38 2.53 -7.79
N GLN A 107 9.37 3.86 -7.69
CA GLN A 107 10.06 4.63 -6.65
C GLN A 107 9.21 4.80 -5.39
N PHE A 108 7.88 4.70 -5.53
CA PHE A 108 6.92 4.93 -4.47
C PHE A 108 5.84 3.85 -4.53
N PRO A 109 6.16 2.59 -4.16
CA PRO A 109 5.18 1.51 -4.24
C PRO A 109 4.03 1.77 -3.27
N LEU A 110 2.92 2.27 -3.79
CA LEU A 110 1.70 2.53 -3.05
C LEU A 110 0.74 1.36 -3.22
N HIS A 111 0.20 0.91 -2.11
CA HIS A 111 -0.80 -0.16 -2.07
C HIS A 111 -2.06 0.38 -1.41
N TYR A 112 -3.16 0.30 -2.13
CA TYR A 112 -4.46 0.61 -1.59
C TYR A 112 -4.98 -0.58 -0.80
N VAL A 113 -5.25 -0.37 0.49
CA VAL A 113 -5.68 -1.42 1.40
C VAL A 113 -6.99 -1.07 2.06
N LEU A 114 -7.84 -2.07 2.21
CA LEU A 114 -9.13 -1.98 2.86
C LEU A 114 -9.20 -2.91 4.06
N LYS A 115 -9.81 -2.43 5.14
CA LYS A 115 -10.04 -3.25 6.32
C LYS A 115 -11.02 -4.37 6.02
N CYS A 116 -10.64 -5.59 6.36
CA CYS A 116 -11.55 -6.73 6.30
C CYS A 116 -12.64 -6.58 7.36
N ASN A 117 -13.89 -6.58 6.93
CA ASN A 117 -15.05 -6.37 7.78
C ASN A 117 -16.05 -7.53 7.75
N TRP A 118 -15.77 -8.56 6.96
CA TRP A 118 -16.65 -9.69 6.78
C TRP A 118 -15.89 -11.00 6.68
N THR A 119 -16.55 -12.10 7.08
CA THR A 119 -16.02 -13.46 6.95
C THR A 119 -16.90 -14.24 5.99
N LEU A 120 -16.35 -14.55 4.81
CA LEU A 120 -16.99 -15.46 3.88
C LEU A 120 -16.75 -16.89 4.30
N LYS A 121 -17.80 -17.69 4.36
CA LYS A 121 -17.74 -19.14 4.63
C LYS A 121 -18.44 -19.88 3.51
N TRP A 122 -17.83 -20.94 3.03
CA TRP A 122 -18.44 -21.83 2.04
C TRP A 122 -18.06 -23.28 2.33
N MET A 123 -18.85 -24.19 1.80
CA MET A 123 -18.61 -25.63 1.91
C MET A 123 -18.28 -26.20 0.54
N CYS A 124 -17.20 -27.01 0.51
CA CYS A 124 -16.78 -27.73 -0.69
C CYS A 124 -16.30 -29.12 -0.25
N ASN A 125 -16.81 -30.18 -0.87
CA ASN A 125 -16.46 -31.57 -0.54
C ASN A 125 -16.54 -31.85 0.98
N GLU A 126 -17.66 -31.50 1.59
CA GLU A 126 -17.93 -31.67 3.04
C GLU A 126 -16.96 -30.91 3.98
N LYS A 127 -16.08 -30.09 3.44
CA LYS A 127 -15.17 -29.25 4.23
C LYS A 127 -15.65 -27.80 4.21
N VAL A 128 -15.62 -27.18 5.37
CA VAL A 128 -15.94 -25.75 5.53
C VAL A 128 -14.67 -24.95 5.34
N TYR A 129 -14.72 -24.01 4.41
CA TYR A 129 -13.66 -23.04 4.16
C TYR A 129 -14.12 -21.66 4.63
N SER A 130 -13.19 -20.84 5.05
CA SER A 130 -13.47 -19.45 5.40
C SER A 130 -12.34 -18.53 4.98
N CYS A 131 -12.69 -17.33 4.53
CA CYS A 131 -11.75 -16.26 4.32
C CYS A 131 -12.32 -14.94 4.85
N LEU A 132 -11.43 -14.03 5.20
CA LEU A 132 -11.80 -12.65 5.50
C LEU A 132 -11.92 -11.87 4.19
N GLY A 133 -12.90 -11.01 4.12
CA GLY A 133 -13.19 -10.21 2.94
C GLY A 133 -13.67 -8.82 3.29
N ILE A 134 -14.01 -8.08 2.24
CA ILE A 134 -14.52 -6.72 2.34
C ILE A 134 -15.92 -6.72 1.78
N GLN A 135 -16.86 -6.33 2.63
CA GLN A 135 -18.23 -6.08 2.20
C GLN A 135 -18.42 -4.57 2.05
N ARG A 136 -18.79 -4.13 0.86
CA ARG A 136 -19.22 -2.77 0.58
C ARG A 136 -20.69 -2.77 0.24
N SER A 137 -21.44 -1.80 0.75
CA SER A 137 -22.82 -1.59 0.37
C SER A 137 -22.90 -1.14 -1.09
N GLN A 138 -23.67 -1.84 -1.91
CA GLN A 138 -23.94 -1.42 -3.29
C GLN A 138 -24.87 -0.18 -3.37
N LEU A 139 -25.54 0.18 -2.28
CA LEU A 139 -26.43 1.34 -2.25
C LEU A 139 -25.75 2.68 -2.56
N SER A 140 -24.44 2.76 -2.36
CA SER A 140 -23.67 3.95 -2.74
C SER A 140 -23.46 4.09 -4.26
N TYR A 141 -23.68 3.05 -5.04
CA TYR A 141 -23.53 3.08 -6.51
C TYR A 141 -24.86 3.34 -7.26
N ASN A 142 -25.99 3.12 -6.60
CA ASN A 142 -27.31 3.29 -7.20
C ASN A 142 -27.98 4.64 -6.88
N SER A 143 -27.29 5.58 -6.27
CA SER A 143 -27.76 6.98 -6.14
C SER A 143 -27.57 7.77 -7.44
N GLY A 144 -27.27 7.12 -8.54
CA GLY A 144 -27.31 7.65 -9.88
C GLY A 144 -28.74 7.61 -10.39
N ILE A 145 -29.51 8.66 -10.05
CA ILE A 145 -30.50 9.30 -10.89
C ILE A 145 -31.37 8.32 -11.71
N TRP A 146 -32.44 7.86 -11.12
CA TRP A 146 -33.66 7.62 -11.84
C TRP A 146 -34.47 8.93 -11.72
N THR A 147 -34.30 9.82 -12.67
CA THR A 147 -35.27 10.87 -12.97
C THR A 147 -36.15 10.32 -14.07
N ASP A 148 -37.42 10.09 -13.74
CA ASP A 148 -38.50 9.95 -14.70
C ASP A 148 -38.58 11.18 -15.62
#